data_7e148e78372093ae398b5b9ecc90db6c
#
_entry.id   7e148e78372093ae398b5b9ecc90db6c
#
_cell.length_a   1.000
_cell.length_b   1.000
_cell.length_c   1.000
_cell.angle_alpha   90.00
_cell.angle_beta   90.00
_cell.angle_gamma   90.00
#
_symmetry.space_group_name_H-M   'P 1'
#
loop_
_entity.id
_entity.type
_entity.pdbx_description
1 polymer ?
#
loop_
_entity_poly.entity_id
_entity_poly.type
_entity_poly.pdbx_seq_one_letter_code
_entity_poly.pdbx_strand_id
1 'polypeptide(L)'
;MKANPVFSLYIPTKLVFGCGEIKKLSSEKLPGKKALVVISSGTSMRKYGYLERVLAQLRLNNVETLVYDKILPNPIKEHVMEAAAICREEKCDFVVGLGGGSSIDSAKSIAVMACNDGDYWDYVSGGSGKGRPVTKALPIIAIPTTAGTGTEMDPWTVITHETAQEKIGFGCQLTFPTLSIVDPELMVSIPPHLTAYQGFDAFFHAAEGFIANCATPISDLYALEAIRLIYKYLPVAVADGKNLKARAKIAWASTLAGMVEATSSCTSEHSLEHAMSAYYPQLPHGAGLIALSEAYFETFRHDCTKRYMKMAEMITQIGRAHV
;
A
#
# COMPACT_ATOMS: atom_id res chain seq x y z
N MET A 1 -9.13 14.28 22.26
CA MET A 1 -8.28 15.20 21.44
C MET A 1 -7.79 16.34 22.32
N LYS A 2 -6.54 16.79 22.10
CA LYS A 2 -6.04 18.03 22.71
C LYS A 2 -6.94 19.21 22.27
N ALA A 3 -7.18 20.19 23.12
CA ALA A 3 -8.06 21.32 22.81
C ALA A 3 -7.58 22.13 21.57
N ASN A 4 -6.26 22.14 21.30
CA ASN A 4 -5.65 22.75 20.12
C ASN A 4 -4.65 21.75 19.49
N PRO A 5 -5.09 20.90 18.54
CA PRO A 5 -4.19 19.97 17.86
C PRO A 5 -3.21 20.75 16.95
N VAL A 6 -1.92 20.45 17.08
CA VAL A 6 -0.87 20.95 16.19
C VAL A 6 -0.38 19.76 15.36
N PHE A 7 -0.47 19.85 14.05
CA PHE A 7 -0.04 18.79 13.13
C PHE A 7 0.39 19.39 11.79
N SER A 8 1.14 18.60 11.01
CA SER A 8 1.46 18.89 9.61
C SER A 8 0.82 17.83 8.71
N LEU A 9 0.41 18.24 7.51
CA LEU A 9 -0.10 17.37 6.48
C LEU A 9 0.83 17.45 5.26
N TYR A 10 1.31 16.30 4.80
CA TYR A 10 2.11 16.20 3.58
C TYR A 10 1.78 14.91 2.85
N ILE A 11 1.03 15.00 1.76
CA ILE A 11 0.74 13.91 0.81
C ILE A 11 0.94 14.50 -0.59
N PRO A 12 2.14 14.40 -1.17
CA PRO A 12 2.46 15.05 -2.45
C PRO A 12 1.97 14.29 -3.68
N THR A 13 1.38 13.11 -3.48
CA THR A 13 0.97 12.21 -4.54
C THR A 13 -0.21 12.78 -5.33
N LYS A 14 -0.07 12.89 -6.66
CA LYS A 14 -1.21 13.09 -7.55
C LYS A 14 -2.00 11.79 -7.65
N LEU A 15 -3.26 11.81 -7.22
CA LEU A 15 -4.15 10.67 -7.32
C LEU A 15 -5.10 10.81 -8.53
N VAL A 16 -5.15 9.76 -9.35
CA VAL A 16 -6.18 9.54 -10.37
C VAL A 16 -6.98 8.31 -9.98
N PHE A 17 -8.28 8.47 -9.78
CA PHE A 17 -9.14 7.40 -9.28
C PHE A 17 -10.37 7.21 -10.16
N GLY A 18 -10.66 5.98 -10.56
CA GLY A 18 -11.89 5.62 -11.29
C GLY A 18 -11.74 4.42 -12.21
N CYS A 19 -12.88 3.83 -12.61
CA CYS A 19 -12.90 2.73 -13.55
C CYS A 19 -12.45 3.19 -14.94
N GLY A 20 -11.53 2.45 -15.55
CA GLY A 20 -10.95 2.75 -16.85
C GLY A 20 -9.92 3.89 -16.84
N GLU A 21 -9.58 4.44 -15.67
CA GLU A 21 -8.65 5.58 -15.58
C GLU A 21 -7.18 5.22 -15.84
N ILE A 22 -6.83 3.94 -15.94
CA ILE A 22 -5.49 3.51 -16.38
C ILE A 22 -5.09 4.14 -17.73
N LYS A 23 -6.06 4.48 -18.59
CA LYS A 23 -5.83 5.17 -19.87
C LYS A 23 -5.21 6.57 -19.72
N LYS A 24 -5.35 7.21 -18.54
CA LYS A 24 -4.75 8.52 -18.26
C LYS A 24 -3.21 8.46 -18.31
N LEU A 25 -2.62 7.29 -18.08
CA LEU A 25 -1.17 7.13 -18.14
C LEU A 25 -0.59 7.56 -19.51
N SER A 26 -1.36 7.45 -20.60
CA SER A 26 -0.95 7.90 -21.95
C SER A 26 -0.92 9.43 -22.13
N SER A 27 -1.62 10.17 -21.29
CA SER A 27 -1.78 11.63 -21.40
C SER A 27 -1.23 12.41 -20.20
N GLU A 28 -0.89 11.73 -19.11
CA GLU A 28 -0.25 12.36 -17.95
C GLU A 28 1.18 12.81 -18.29
N LYS A 29 1.61 13.91 -17.65
CA LYS A 29 3.01 14.32 -17.71
C LYS A 29 3.83 13.36 -16.85
N LEU A 30 4.53 12.42 -17.49
CA LEU A 30 5.39 11.46 -16.81
C LEU A 30 6.78 12.05 -16.52
N PRO A 31 7.48 11.53 -15.48
CA PRO A 31 8.73 12.13 -15.01
C PRO A 31 9.96 11.82 -15.89
N GLY A 32 9.81 11.00 -16.94
CA GLY A 32 10.92 10.61 -17.81
C GLY A 32 10.46 9.87 -19.06
N LYS A 33 11.42 9.28 -19.77
CA LYS A 33 11.21 8.57 -21.03
C LYS A 33 11.55 7.08 -20.98
N LYS A 34 12.16 6.60 -19.89
CA LYS A 34 12.49 5.19 -19.68
C LYS A 34 12.07 4.74 -18.28
N ALA A 35 11.23 3.73 -18.19
CA ALA A 35 10.67 3.22 -16.94
C ALA A 35 11.05 1.79 -16.65
N LEU A 36 11.35 1.47 -15.39
CA LEU A 36 11.32 0.10 -14.88
C LEU A 36 9.91 -0.20 -14.33
N VAL A 37 9.21 -1.15 -14.96
CA VAL A 37 7.89 -1.63 -14.51
C VAL A 37 8.10 -2.85 -13.62
N VAL A 38 7.73 -2.74 -12.35
CA VAL A 38 7.93 -3.75 -11.31
C VAL A 38 6.63 -4.47 -11.05
N ILE A 39 6.62 -5.79 -11.21
CA ILE A 39 5.47 -6.67 -10.97
C ILE A 39 5.86 -7.89 -10.13
N SER A 40 4.86 -8.58 -9.59
CA SER A 40 5.09 -9.83 -8.89
C SER A 40 5.46 -10.98 -9.83
N SER A 41 6.17 -11.98 -9.30
CA SER A 41 6.56 -13.21 -10.01
C SER A 41 5.37 -14.12 -10.36
N GLY A 42 4.17 -13.80 -9.86
CA GLY A 42 2.94 -14.50 -10.18
C GLY A 42 2.45 -14.23 -11.61
N THR A 43 1.53 -15.05 -12.07
CA THR A 43 1.02 -14.98 -13.46
C THR A 43 -0.08 -13.94 -13.67
N SER A 44 -0.69 -13.40 -12.60
CA SER A 44 -1.93 -12.59 -12.65
C SER A 44 -1.81 -11.36 -13.54
N MET A 45 -0.70 -10.60 -13.46
CA MET A 45 -0.52 -9.38 -14.24
C MET A 45 -0.54 -9.64 -15.76
N ARG A 46 0.05 -10.75 -16.20
CA ARG A 46 0.05 -11.18 -17.61
C ARG A 46 -1.26 -11.88 -17.98
N LYS A 47 -1.73 -12.81 -17.14
CA LYS A 47 -2.96 -13.61 -17.39
C LYS A 47 -4.20 -12.76 -17.58
N TYR A 48 -4.34 -11.67 -16.82
CA TYR A 48 -5.49 -10.77 -16.91
C TYR A 48 -5.24 -9.56 -17.83
N GLY A 49 -4.08 -9.51 -18.50
CA GLY A 49 -3.72 -8.45 -19.45
C GLY A 49 -3.44 -7.09 -18.80
N TYR A 50 -3.23 -7.03 -17.49
CA TYR A 50 -3.00 -5.79 -16.77
C TYR A 50 -1.65 -5.17 -17.15
N LEU A 51 -0.59 -5.99 -17.22
CA LEU A 51 0.72 -5.56 -17.67
C LEU A 51 0.65 -4.97 -19.09
N GLU A 52 0.04 -5.68 -20.03
CA GLU A 52 -0.05 -5.23 -21.42
C GLU A 52 -0.82 -3.92 -21.56
N ARG A 53 -1.90 -3.74 -20.77
CA ARG A 53 -2.64 -2.47 -20.73
C ARG A 53 -1.74 -1.32 -20.28
N VAL A 54 -0.94 -1.50 -19.23
CA VAL A 54 -0.02 -0.47 -18.72
C VAL A 54 1.09 -0.18 -19.72
N LEU A 55 1.75 -1.22 -20.26
CA LEU A 55 2.81 -1.05 -21.27
C LEU A 55 2.32 -0.32 -22.52
N ALA A 56 1.09 -0.61 -22.98
CA ALA A 56 0.47 0.07 -24.10
C ALA A 56 0.28 1.58 -23.83
N GLN A 57 -0.18 1.94 -22.63
CA GLN A 57 -0.37 3.36 -22.26
C GLN A 57 0.98 4.09 -22.12
N LEU A 58 2.00 3.46 -21.54
CA LEU A 58 3.36 4.02 -21.45
C LEU A 58 3.95 4.24 -22.87
N ARG A 59 3.77 3.27 -23.77
CA ARG A 59 4.21 3.38 -25.18
C ARG A 59 3.52 4.55 -25.89
N LEU A 60 2.21 4.73 -25.70
CA LEU A 60 1.46 5.87 -26.24
C LEU A 60 1.98 7.22 -25.71
N ASN A 61 2.56 7.23 -24.52
CA ASN A 61 3.22 8.40 -23.93
C ASN A 61 4.73 8.50 -24.32
N ASN A 62 5.18 7.72 -25.29
CA ASN A 62 6.56 7.65 -25.76
C ASN A 62 7.57 7.28 -24.63
N VAL A 63 7.19 6.36 -23.76
CA VAL A 63 8.06 5.82 -22.71
C VAL A 63 8.56 4.44 -23.11
N GLU A 64 9.86 4.26 -23.11
CA GLU A 64 10.53 2.95 -23.17
C GLU A 64 10.35 2.21 -21.85
N THR A 65 10.13 0.91 -21.89
CA THR A 65 9.85 0.13 -20.67
C THR A 65 10.70 -1.11 -20.59
N LEU A 66 11.24 -1.36 -19.38
CA LEU A 66 11.79 -2.63 -18.94
C LEU A 66 10.81 -3.23 -17.90
N VAL A 67 10.75 -4.55 -17.84
CA VAL A 67 9.90 -5.24 -16.87
C VAL A 67 10.75 -6.06 -15.92
N TYR A 68 10.58 -5.85 -14.63
CA TYR A 68 11.11 -6.71 -13.57
C TYR A 68 9.96 -7.47 -12.91
N ASP A 69 9.96 -8.79 -13.03
CA ASP A 69 8.83 -9.67 -12.69
C ASP A 69 9.18 -10.76 -11.65
N LYS A 70 10.12 -10.47 -10.75
CA LYS A 70 10.56 -11.44 -9.73
C LYS A 70 10.04 -11.17 -8.32
N ILE A 71 9.21 -10.13 -8.10
CA ILE A 71 8.79 -9.74 -6.75
C ILE A 71 7.90 -10.81 -6.12
N LEU A 72 8.27 -11.24 -4.91
CA LEU A 72 7.52 -12.20 -4.10
C LEU A 72 6.37 -11.52 -3.33
N PRO A 73 5.35 -12.27 -2.86
CA PRO A 73 4.26 -11.73 -2.03
C PRO A 73 4.75 -11.04 -0.74
N ASN A 74 5.79 -11.58 -0.09
CA ASN A 74 6.57 -10.87 0.92
C ASN A 74 7.90 -10.48 0.27
N PRO A 75 8.07 -9.22 -0.17
CA PRO A 75 9.20 -8.84 -1.00
C PRO A 75 10.49 -8.89 -0.21
N ILE A 76 11.56 -9.36 -0.85
CA ILE A 76 12.86 -9.55 -0.24
C ILE A 76 13.87 -8.51 -0.72
N LYS A 77 14.81 -8.19 0.15
CA LYS A 77 15.87 -7.21 -0.10
C LYS A 77 16.68 -7.53 -1.36
N GLU A 78 16.99 -8.79 -1.59
CA GLU A 78 17.81 -9.26 -2.71
C GLU A 78 17.19 -8.88 -4.06
N HIS A 79 15.88 -9.02 -4.21
CA HIS A 79 15.17 -8.62 -5.44
C HIS A 79 15.14 -7.09 -5.62
N VAL A 80 15.06 -6.33 -4.54
CA VAL A 80 15.19 -4.85 -4.59
C VAL A 80 16.57 -4.45 -5.10
N MET A 81 17.63 -5.05 -4.56
CA MET A 81 19.01 -4.75 -4.94
C MET A 81 19.31 -5.14 -6.40
N GLU A 82 18.85 -6.32 -6.84
CA GLU A 82 18.97 -6.78 -8.23
C GLU A 82 18.29 -5.80 -9.19
N ALA A 83 17.02 -5.48 -8.93
CA ALA A 83 16.25 -4.58 -9.78
C ALA A 83 16.82 -3.15 -9.81
N ALA A 84 17.35 -2.66 -8.69
CA ALA A 84 18.02 -1.37 -8.61
C ALA A 84 19.31 -1.32 -9.44
N ALA A 85 20.07 -2.42 -9.48
CA ALA A 85 21.25 -2.54 -10.34
C ALA A 85 20.86 -2.45 -11.82
N ILE A 86 19.84 -3.21 -12.24
CA ILE A 86 19.28 -3.14 -13.61
C ILE A 86 18.81 -1.72 -13.93
N CYS A 87 18.11 -1.08 -13.01
CA CYS A 87 17.59 0.27 -13.19
C CYS A 87 18.70 1.31 -13.43
N ARG A 88 19.84 1.17 -12.73
CA ARG A 88 21.03 2.03 -12.91
C ARG A 88 21.72 1.76 -14.25
N GLU A 89 21.98 0.50 -14.56
CA GLU A 89 22.65 0.08 -15.79
C GLU A 89 21.89 0.55 -17.02
N GLU A 90 20.59 0.36 -17.03
CA GLU A 90 19.68 0.73 -18.09
C GLU A 90 19.28 2.21 -18.08
N LYS A 91 19.74 2.98 -17.09
CA LYS A 91 19.46 4.42 -16.95
C LYS A 91 17.99 4.76 -16.96
N CYS A 92 17.20 4.01 -16.20
CA CYS A 92 15.77 4.33 -16.04
C CYS A 92 15.58 5.70 -15.37
N ASP A 93 14.59 6.45 -15.84
CA ASP A 93 14.26 7.77 -15.31
C ASP A 93 13.29 7.71 -14.14
N PHE A 94 12.47 6.64 -14.07
CA PHE A 94 11.46 6.44 -13.03
C PHE A 94 11.09 4.95 -12.90
N VAL A 95 10.36 4.64 -11.82
CA VAL A 95 9.89 3.28 -11.52
C VAL A 95 8.38 3.24 -11.47
N VAL A 96 7.77 2.20 -12.05
CA VAL A 96 6.32 1.95 -12.02
C VAL A 96 6.06 0.68 -11.21
N GLY A 97 5.40 0.79 -10.07
CA GLY A 97 4.91 -0.37 -9.32
C GLY A 97 3.51 -0.75 -9.81
N LEU A 98 3.39 -1.89 -10.49
CA LEU A 98 2.12 -2.45 -10.96
C LEU A 98 1.82 -3.74 -10.23
N GLY A 99 0.81 -3.75 -9.37
CA GLY A 99 0.45 -4.95 -8.62
C GLY A 99 -0.13 -4.65 -7.24
N GLY A 100 0.06 -5.56 -6.31
CA GLY A 100 -0.26 -5.36 -4.90
C GLY A 100 0.82 -4.55 -4.17
N GLY A 101 0.66 -4.40 -2.85
CA GLY A 101 1.61 -3.71 -1.98
C GLY A 101 3.04 -4.15 -2.23
N SER A 102 3.32 -5.45 -2.30
CA SER A 102 4.67 -5.99 -2.56
C SER A 102 5.35 -5.41 -3.80
N SER A 103 4.61 -5.24 -4.91
CA SER A 103 5.17 -4.67 -6.15
C SER A 103 5.42 -3.17 -6.01
N ILE A 104 4.52 -2.44 -5.36
CA ILE A 104 4.64 -0.98 -5.18
C ILE A 104 5.72 -0.66 -4.14
N ASP A 105 5.77 -1.39 -3.03
CA ASP A 105 6.81 -1.26 -2.00
C ASP A 105 8.20 -1.57 -2.56
N SER A 106 8.31 -2.65 -3.36
CA SER A 106 9.56 -2.92 -4.08
C SER A 106 9.91 -1.79 -5.03
N ALA A 107 8.95 -1.22 -5.77
CA ALA A 107 9.21 -0.10 -6.66
C ALA A 107 9.73 1.15 -5.92
N LYS A 108 9.18 1.46 -4.73
CA LYS A 108 9.67 2.53 -3.85
C LYS A 108 11.12 2.26 -3.42
N SER A 109 11.40 1.04 -2.94
CA SER A 109 12.73 0.64 -2.49
C SER A 109 13.75 0.61 -3.62
N ILE A 110 13.37 0.12 -4.81
CA ILE A 110 14.20 0.15 -6.03
C ILE A 110 14.52 1.59 -6.42
N ALA A 111 13.54 2.50 -6.37
CA ALA A 111 13.73 3.91 -6.68
C ALA A 111 14.77 4.58 -5.76
N VAL A 112 14.77 4.22 -4.47
CA VAL A 112 15.80 4.64 -3.51
C VAL A 112 17.16 4.07 -3.90
N MET A 113 17.26 2.74 -4.07
CA MET A 113 18.52 2.06 -4.32
C MET A 113 19.11 2.33 -5.71
N ALA A 114 18.29 2.74 -6.67
CA ALA A 114 18.79 3.20 -7.97
C ALA A 114 19.61 4.50 -7.88
N CYS A 115 19.45 5.29 -6.82
CA CYS A 115 20.10 6.58 -6.63
C CYS A 115 21.12 6.62 -5.48
N ASN A 116 21.23 5.57 -4.68
CA ASN A 116 22.06 5.55 -3.48
C ASN A 116 22.96 4.31 -3.45
N ASP A 117 24.14 4.46 -2.83
CA ASP A 117 25.14 3.40 -2.71
C ASP A 117 24.91 2.53 -1.47
N GLY A 118 25.56 1.36 -1.44
CA GLY A 118 25.52 0.44 -0.30
C GLY A 118 24.38 -0.57 -0.39
N ASP A 119 23.94 -1.06 0.74
CA ASP A 119 22.87 -2.04 0.88
C ASP A 119 21.56 -1.34 1.28
N TYR A 120 20.41 -1.89 0.88
CA TYR A 120 19.10 -1.32 1.24
C TYR A 120 18.92 -1.22 2.76
N TRP A 121 19.47 -2.19 3.52
CA TRP A 121 19.39 -2.20 4.99
C TRP A 121 20.21 -1.10 5.65
N ASP A 122 21.14 -0.45 4.92
CA ASP A 122 21.82 0.74 5.41
C ASP A 122 20.84 1.92 5.64
N TYR A 123 19.71 1.94 4.91
CA TYR A 123 18.72 3.03 4.94
C TYR A 123 17.52 2.72 5.85
N VAL A 124 17.22 1.46 6.11
CA VAL A 124 16.15 1.05 7.02
C VAL A 124 16.44 1.51 8.45
N SER A 125 15.45 2.10 9.10
CA SER A 125 15.54 2.57 10.50
C SER A 125 14.79 1.62 11.42
N GLY A 126 15.43 0.54 11.85
CA GLY A 126 14.85 -0.45 12.76
C GLY A 126 15.56 -1.77 12.62
N GLY A 127 15.36 -2.68 13.57
CA GLY A 127 16.05 -3.97 13.61
C GLY A 127 17.55 -3.82 13.46
N SER A 128 18.16 -4.56 12.53
CA SER A 128 19.59 -4.47 12.18
C SER A 128 19.92 -3.35 11.17
N GLY A 129 18.94 -2.54 10.76
CA GLY A 129 19.12 -1.42 9.85
C GLY A 129 19.95 -0.29 10.45
N LYS A 130 20.62 0.50 9.60
CA LYS A 130 21.55 1.56 10.05
C LYS A 130 20.96 2.97 10.05
N GLY A 131 19.75 3.15 9.51
CA GLY A 131 19.04 4.43 9.50
C GLY A 131 19.75 5.53 8.70
N ARG A 132 20.54 5.19 7.69
CA ARG A 132 21.23 6.16 6.84
C ARG A 132 20.19 7.02 6.10
N PRO A 133 20.35 8.36 6.05
CA PRO A 133 19.42 9.23 5.34
C PRO A 133 19.38 8.96 3.84
N VAL A 134 18.17 8.86 3.26
CA VAL A 134 17.99 8.85 1.81
C VAL A 134 18.12 10.28 1.28
N THR A 135 19.00 10.49 0.32
CA THR A 135 19.26 11.83 -0.26
C THR A 135 18.60 12.01 -1.62
N LYS A 136 18.33 10.92 -2.33
CA LYS A 136 17.73 10.91 -3.67
C LYS A 136 16.89 9.65 -3.86
N ALA A 137 15.86 9.74 -4.71
CA ALA A 137 15.14 8.60 -5.25
C ALA A 137 14.66 8.94 -6.66
N LEU A 138 14.48 7.93 -7.50
CA LEU A 138 13.77 8.11 -8.76
C LEU A 138 12.29 8.39 -8.48
N PRO A 139 11.60 9.14 -9.36
CA PRO A 139 10.15 9.28 -9.26
C PRO A 139 9.44 7.92 -9.34
N ILE A 140 8.32 7.79 -8.61
CA ILE A 140 7.56 6.54 -8.49
C ILE A 140 6.15 6.76 -9.03
N ILE A 141 5.66 5.83 -9.84
CA ILE A 141 4.25 5.74 -10.24
C ILE A 141 3.67 4.46 -9.63
N ALA A 142 2.56 4.57 -8.91
CA ALA A 142 1.88 3.43 -8.31
C ALA A 142 0.58 3.10 -9.05
N ILE A 143 0.42 1.82 -9.40
CA ILE A 143 -0.79 1.30 -10.06
C ILE A 143 -1.23 0.05 -9.30
N PRO A 144 -2.04 0.22 -8.22
CA PRO A 144 -2.47 -0.91 -7.41
C PRO A 144 -3.48 -1.79 -8.16
N THR A 145 -3.32 -3.10 -8.00
CA THR A 145 -4.27 -4.12 -8.46
C THR A 145 -4.88 -4.89 -7.29
N THR A 146 -4.62 -4.43 -6.06
CA THR A 146 -5.19 -4.90 -4.79
C THR A 146 -5.76 -3.72 -4.02
N ALA A 147 -6.58 -4.00 -3.01
CA ALA A 147 -7.22 -2.98 -2.19
C ALA A 147 -7.10 -3.36 -0.71
N GLY A 148 -5.97 -3.04 -0.11
CA GLY A 148 -5.62 -3.36 1.28
C GLY A 148 -4.60 -2.39 1.83
N THR A 149 -3.39 -2.40 1.28
CA THR A 149 -2.25 -1.69 1.82
C THR A 149 -2.34 -0.16 1.75
N GLY A 150 -3.06 0.40 0.76
CA GLY A 150 -3.08 1.87 0.57
C GLY A 150 -1.74 2.49 0.17
N THR A 151 -0.72 1.67 -0.09
CA THR A 151 0.67 2.09 -0.35
C THR A 151 0.82 3.06 -1.52
N GLU A 152 -0.19 3.19 -2.36
CA GLU A 152 -0.24 4.21 -3.41
C GLU A 152 -0.37 5.65 -2.88
N MET A 153 -0.71 5.84 -1.58
CA MET A 153 -0.93 7.17 -0.98
C MET A 153 -0.03 7.47 0.22
N ASP A 154 0.87 6.58 0.56
CA ASP A 154 1.81 6.73 1.67
C ASP A 154 3.27 6.58 1.22
N PRO A 155 4.25 6.90 2.08
CA PRO A 155 5.66 6.74 1.76
C PRO A 155 6.21 5.36 2.15
N TRP A 156 5.44 4.53 2.83
CA TRP A 156 5.93 3.30 3.44
C TRP A 156 6.22 2.22 2.40
N THR A 157 7.24 1.44 2.67
CA THR A 157 7.65 0.26 1.93
C THR A 157 8.09 -0.80 2.93
N VAL A 158 7.57 -2.00 2.80
CA VAL A 158 7.84 -3.10 3.74
C VAL A 158 8.61 -4.20 3.01
N ILE A 159 9.86 -4.39 3.40
CA ILE A 159 10.78 -5.36 2.78
C ILE A 159 11.29 -6.34 3.83
N THR A 160 11.49 -7.58 3.41
CA THR A 160 12.03 -8.65 4.25
C THR A 160 13.53 -8.81 4.02
N HIS A 161 14.29 -8.88 5.09
CA HIS A 161 15.68 -9.35 5.11
C HIS A 161 15.70 -10.82 5.55
N GLU A 162 15.74 -11.75 4.60
CA GLU A 162 15.57 -13.18 4.88
C GLU A 162 16.63 -13.72 5.87
N THR A 163 17.90 -13.35 5.66
CA THR A 163 18.98 -13.83 6.53
C THR A 163 18.89 -13.31 7.97
N ALA A 164 18.43 -12.06 8.14
CA ALA A 164 18.22 -11.47 9.47
C ALA A 164 16.87 -11.85 10.09
N GLN A 165 15.96 -12.47 9.31
CA GLN A 165 14.58 -12.75 9.70
C GLN A 165 13.84 -11.49 10.19
N GLU A 166 14.02 -10.39 9.46
CA GLU A 166 13.40 -9.11 9.74
C GLU A 166 12.49 -8.69 8.58
N LYS A 167 11.27 -8.23 8.89
CA LYS A 167 10.35 -7.59 7.95
C LYS A 167 10.02 -6.21 8.52
N ILE A 168 10.53 -5.16 7.87
CA ILE A 168 10.53 -3.81 8.45
C ILE A 168 9.96 -2.81 7.45
N GLY A 169 9.09 -1.93 7.96
CA GLY A 169 8.60 -0.77 7.26
C GLY A 169 9.62 0.36 7.26
N PHE A 170 9.85 0.95 6.11
CA PHE A 170 10.70 2.10 5.91
C PHE A 170 9.98 3.12 5.02
N GLY A 171 10.18 4.40 5.25
CA GLY A 171 9.60 5.45 4.43
C GLY A 171 10.21 6.83 4.69
N CYS A 172 10.20 7.66 3.66
CA CYS A 172 10.61 9.06 3.73
C CYS A 172 9.83 9.89 2.70
N GLN A 173 10.02 11.20 2.68
CA GLN A 173 9.32 12.06 1.71
C GLN A 173 9.61 11.70 0.25
N LEU A 174 10.77 11.11 -0.05
CA LEU A 174 11.16 10.72 -1.40
C LEU A 174 10.56 9.40 -1.87
N THR A 175 9.95 8.62 -0.96
CA THR A 175 9.29 7.35 -1.29
C THR A 175 7.79 7.49 -1.56
N PHE A 176 7.22 8.69 -1.40
CA PHE A 176 5.86 8.93 -1.90
C PHE A 176 5.80 8.76 -3.43
N PRO A 177 4.79 8.05 -3.97
CA PRO A 177 4.54 8.10 -5.40
C PRO A 177 4.26 9.53 -5.89
N THR A 178 4.80 9.89 -7.04
CA THR A 178 4.50 11.18 -7.69
C THR A 178 3.13 11.17 -8.37
N LEU A 179 2.73 9.97 -8.83
CA LEU A 179 1.44 9.70 -9.47
C LEU A 179 0.94 8.34 -9.02
N SER A 180 -0.33 8.27 -8.64
CA SER A 180 -1.02 7.01 -8.37
C SER A 180 -2.28 6.92 -9.22
N ILE A 181 -2.45 5.78 -9.92
CA ILE A 181 -3.64 5.52 -10.74
C ILE A 181 -4.36 4.31 -10.15
N VAL A 182 -5.47 4.57 -9.48
CA VAL A 182 -6.33 3.55 -8.85
C VAL A 182 -7.50 3.26 -9.77
N ASP A 183 -7.41 2.17 -10.51
CA ASP A 183 -8.44 1.71 -11.44
C ASP A 183 -9.10 0.44 -10.91
N PRO A 184 -10.34 0.50 -10.37
CA PRO A 184 -11.01 -0.67 -9.83
C PRO A 184 -11.22 -1.83 -10.82
N GLU A 185 -11.15 -1.59 -12.12
CA GLU A 185 -11.20 -2.66 -13.12
C GLU A 185 -9.99 -3.61 -13.06
N LEU A 186 -8.85 -3.14 -12.52
CA LEU A 186 -7.67 -3.96 -12.30
C LEU A 186 -7.79 -4.86 -11.06
N MET A 187 -8.87 -4.74 -10.30
CA MET A 187 -9.09 -5.46 -9.04
C MET A 187 -10.19 -6.54 -9.13
N VAL A 188 -10.88 -6.66 -10.27
CA VAL A 188 -11.98 -7.61 -10.45
C VAL A 188 -11.54 -9.07 -10.50
N SER A 189 -10.26 -9.33 -10.68
CA SER A 189 -9.68 -10.67 -10.72
C SER A 189 -9.26 -11.21 -9.36
N ILE A 190 -9.32 -10.39 -8.30
CA ILE A 190 -8.94 -10.78 -6.94
C ILE A 190 -9.92 -11.84 -6.43
N PRO A 191 -9.43 -13.04 -6.03
CA PRO A 191 -10.29 -14.08 -5.50
C PRO A 191 -10.90 -13.70 -4.14
N PRO A 192 -12.04 -14.32 -3.74
CA PRO A 192 -12.79 -13.93 -2.54
C PRO A 192 -11.96 -13.90 -1.26
N HIS A 193 -11.14 -14.92 -1.00
CA HIS A 193 -10.33 -14.98 0.22
C HIS A 193 -9.28 -13.86 0.27
N LEU A 194 -8.63 -13.53 -0.85
CA LEU A 194 -7.70 -12.40 -0.91
C LEU A 194 -8.43 -11.06 -0.84
N THR A 195 -9.66 -10.96 -1.37
CA THR A 195 -10.51 -9.79 -1.19
C THR A 195 -10.81 -9.54 0.29
N ALA A 196 -11.11 -10.61 1.05
CA ALA A 196 -11.34 -10.53 2.48
C ALA A 196 -10.07 -10.08 3.23
N TYR A 197 -8.93 -10.74 2.99
CA TYR A 197 -7.67 -10.40 3.65
C TYR A 197 -7.24 -8.95 3.41
N GLN A 198 -7.33 -8.49 2.16
CA GLN A 198 -7.00 -7.11 1.79
C GLN A 198 -7.97 -6.10 2.41
N GLY A 199 -9.27 -6.40 2.41
CA GLY A 199 -10.25 -5.52 3.03
C GLY A 199 -10.06 -5.37 4.54
N PHE A 200 -9.69 -6.45 5.22
CA PHE A 200 -9.34 -6.39 6.65
C PHE A 200 -8.01 -5.68 6.88
N ASP A 201 -7.02 -5.84 6.00
CA ASP A 201 -5.77 -5.09 6.02
C ASP A 201 -6.04 -3.58 6.00
N ALA A 202 -6.83 -3.09 5.04
CA ALA A 202 -7.27 -1.69 5.00
C ALA A 202 -8.06 -1.27 6.24
N PHE A 203 -8.86 -2.17 6.83
CA PHE A 203 -9.57 -1.91 8.07
C PHE A 203 -8.60 -1.69 9.24
N PHE A 204 -7.58 -2.55 9.38
CA PHE A 204 -6.62 -2.45 10.47
C PHE A 204 -5.72 -1.22 10.32
N HIS A 205 -5.27 -0.87 9.11
CA HIS A 205 -4.59 0.40 8.84
C HIS A 205 -5.42 1.60 9.33
N ALA A 206 -6.70 1.63 8.97
CA ALA A 206 -7.61 2.69 9.40
C ALA A 206 -7.86 2.66 10.92
N ALA A 207 -8.07 1.47 11.51
CA ALA A 207 -8.37 1.31 12.94
C ALA A 207 -7.16 1.65 13.81
N GLU A 208 -5.97 1.13 13.47
CA GLU A 208 -4.74 1.44 14.19
C GLU A 208 -4.39 2.93 14.09
N GLY A 209 -4.43 3.50 12.88
CA GLY A 209 -4.18 4.92 12.70
C GLY A 209 -5.20 5.82 13.40
N PHE A 210 -6.44 5.35 13.57
CA PHE A 210 -7.46 6.04 14.36
C PHE A 210 -7.17 6.02 15.86
N ILE A 211 -6.69 4.90 16.42
CA ILE A 211 -6.37 4.80 17.86
C ILE A 211 -4.95 5.29 18.21
N ALA A 212 -4.11 5.54 17.23
CA ALA A 212 -2.72 5.97 17.46
C ALA A 212 -2.62 7.28 18.26
N ASN A 213 -1.57 7.40 19.06
CA ASN A 213 -1.29 8.62 19.84
C ASN A 213 -1.00 9.85 18.97
N CYS A 214 -0.54 9.63 17.74
CA CYS A 214 -0.27 10.67 16.74
C CYS A 214 -1.46 10.96 15.82
N ALA A 215 -2.63 10.33 16.06
CA ALA A 215 -3.83 10.59 15.27
C ALA A 215 -4.20 12.09 15.26
N THR A 216 -4.60 12.56 14.10
CA THR A 216 -4.95 13.95 13.83
C THR A 216 -6.42 14.07 13.42
N PRO A 217 -7.04 15.26 13.46
CA PRO A 217 -8.39 15.44 12.93
C PRO A 217 -8.53 15.03 11.46
N ILE A 218 -7.46 15.15 10.67
CA ILE A 218 -7.46 14.74 9.24
C ILE A 218 -7.39 13.23 9.12
N SER A 219 -6.48 12.56 9.84
CA SER A 219 -6.42 11.09 9.84
C SER A 219 -7.71 10.45 10.35
N ASP A 220 -8.36 11.06 11.34
CA ASP A 220 -9.65 10.62 11.88
C ASP A 220 -10.76 10.60 10.79
N LEU A 221 -10.82 11.64 9.94
CA LEU A 221 -11.79 11.71 8.84
C LEU A 221 -11.55 10.58 7.82
N TYR A 222 -10.30 10.35 7.42
CA TYR A 222 -9.96 9.27 6.50
C TYR A 222 -10.26 7.89 7.10
N ALA A 223 -9.86 7.67 8.35
CA ALA A 223 -10.05 6.40 9.04
C ALA A 223 -11.52 6.00 9.19
N LEU A 224 -12.35 6.92 9.70
CA LEU A 224 -13.76 6.65 9.92
C LEU A 224 -14.51 6.38 8.61
N GLU A 225 -14.19 7.11 7.53
CA GLU A 225 -14.79 6.85 6.22
C GLU A 225 -14.31 5.51 5.63
N ALA A 226 -13.01 5.17 5.76
CA ALA A 226 -12.48 3.87 5.33
C ALA A 226 -13.20 2.72 6.05
N ILE A 227 -13.29 2.76 7.38
CA ILE A 227 -13.99 1.77 8.22
C ILE A 227 -15.45 1.61 7.77
N ARG A 228 -16.16 2.72 7.56
CA ARG A 228 -17.56 2.73 7.10
C ARG A 228 -17.72 2.04 5.76
N LEU A 229 -16.86 2.33 4.81
CA LEU A 229 -16.89 1.75 3.47
C LEU A 229 -16.57 0.26 3.48
N ILE A 230 -15.57 -0.14 4.26
CA ILE A 230 -15.16 -1.55 4.38
C ILE A 230 -16.30 -2.37 4.99
N TYR A 231 -16.86 -1.92 6.11
CA TYR A 231 -17.99 -2.62 6.73
C TYR A 231 -19.15 -2.85 5.75
N LYS A 232 -19.49 -1.82 4.96
CA LYS A 232 -20.62 -1.88 4.04
C LYS A 232 -20.35 -2.70 2.78
N TYR A 233 -19.16 -2.57 2.19
CA TYR A 233 -18.93 -3.06 0.84
C TYR A 233 -17.99 -4.27 0.77
N LEU A 234 -17.23 -4.58 1.82
CA LEU A 234 -16.36 -5.76 1.81
C LEU A 234 -17.15 -7.06 1.67
N PRO A 235 -18.24 -7.30 2.43
CA PRO A 235 -19.04 -8.50 2.23
C PRO A 235 -19.58 -8.64 0.80
N VAL A 236 -19.98 -7.52 0.18
CA VAL A 236 -20.46 -7.50 -1.21
C VAL A 236 -19.35 -7.83 -2.19
N ALA A 237 -18.15 -7.24 -2.02
CA ALA A 237 -17.00 -7.50 -2.89
C ALA A 237 -16.45 -8.94 -2.75
N VAL A 238 -16.56 -9.53 -1.56
CA VAL A 238 -16.20 -10.95 -1.31
C VAL A 238 -17.20 -11.88 -1.98
N ALA A 239 -18.51 -11.59 -1.86
CA ALA A 239 -19.56 -12.42 -2.45
C ALA A 239 -19.60 -12.33 -3.98
N ASP A 240 -19.37 -11.14 -4.54
CA ASP A 240 -19.31 -10.87 -5.97
C ASP A 240 -18.11 -10.00 -6.32
N GLY A 241 -16.99 -10.64 -6.63
CA GLY A 241 -15.75 -9.98 -7.01
C GLY A 241 -15.81 -9.19 -8.31
N LYS A 242 -16.86 -9.36 -9.13
CA LYS A 242 -17.08 -8.59 -10.38
C LYS A 242 -17.95 -7.35 -10.17
N ASN A 243 -18.48 -7.15 -8.97
CA ASN A 243 -19.26 -5.96 -8.64
C ASN A 243 -18.35 -4.72 -8.59
N LEU A 244 -18.26 -4.01 -9.72
CA LEU A 244 -17.39 -2.83 -9.87
C LEU A 244 -17.71 -1.74 -8.85
N LYS A 245 -18.99 -1.56 -8.47
CA LYS A 245 -19.34 -0.58 -7.44
C LYS A 245 -18.73 -0.94 -6.09
N ALA A 246 -18.82 -2.22 -5.68
CA ALA A 246 -18.20 -2.69 -4.45
C ALA A 246 -16.67 -2.61 -4.54
N ARG A 247 -16.07 -3.06 -5.66
CA ARG A 247 -14.62 -2.92 -5.91
C ARG A 247 -14.14 -1.48 -5.79
N ALA A 248 -14.84 -0.54 -6.43
CA ALA A 248 -14.49 0.88 -6.37
C ALA A 248 -14.59 1.44 -4.94
N LYS A 249 -15.58 0.99 -4.15
CA LYS A 249 -15.72 1.42 -2.75
C LYS A 249 -14.64 0.86 -1.84
N ILE A 250 -14.23 -0.40 -2.06
CA ILE A 250 -13.12 -1.01 -1.30
C ILE A 250 -11.77 -0.42 -1.76
N ALA A 251 -11.56 -0.20 -3.06
CA ALA A 251 -10.38 0.50 -3.56
C ALA A 251 -10.25 1.89 -2.92
N TRP A 252 -11.36 2.66 -2.88
CA TRP A 252 -11.35 3.97 -2.23
C TRP A 252 -11.07 3.89 -0.74
N ALA A 253 -11.62 2.90 -0.03
CA ALA A 253 -11.33 2.68 1.38
C ALA A 253 -9.86 2.35 1.64
N SER A 254 -9.24 1.52 0.79
CA SER A 254 -7.80 1.22 0.84
C SER A 254 -6.95 2.47 0.61
N THR A 255 -7.29 3.27 -0.40
CA THR A 255 -6.63 4.57 -0.67
C THR A 255 -6.72 5.51 0.54
N LEU A 256 -7.89 5.60 1.18
CA LEU A 256 -8.06 6.37 2.42
C LEU A 256 -7.22 5.81 3.57
N ALA A 257 -7.11 4.48 3.69
CA ALA A 257 -6.27 3.84 4.70
C ALA A 257 -4.78 4.20 4.52
N GLY A 258 -4.27 4.24 3.28
CA GLY A 258 -2.92 4.76 3.00
C GLY A 258 -2.76 6.24 3.38
N MET A 259 -3.79 7.07 3.16
CA MET A 259 -3.77 8.46 3.65
C MET A 259 -3.76 8.53 5.19
N VAL A 260 -4.38 7.57 5.88
CA VAL A 260 -4.28 7.46 7.36
C VAL A 260 -2.85 7.19 7.77
N GLU A 261 -2.18 6.23 7.13
CA GLU A 261 -0.78 5.91 7.42
C GLU A 261 0.17 7.09 7.15
N ALA A 262 -0.09 7.87 6.11
CA ALA A 262 0.69 9.07 5.79
C ALA A 262 0.46 10.22 6.79
N THR A 263 -0.63 10.23 7.56
CA THR A 263 -1.03 11.34 8.45
C THR A 263 -1.18 10.96 9.92
N SER A 264 -1.03 9.67 10.22
CA SER A 264 -0.98 9.04 11.53
C SER A 264 0.08 7.94 11.50
N SER A 265 -0.17 6.79 12.09
CA SER A 265 0.73 5.63 12.04
C SER A 265 -0.04 4.36 12.39
N CYS A 266 0.38 3.22 11.85
CA CYS A 266 0.04 1.94 12.46
C CYS A 266 0.61 1.89 13.88
N THR A 267 0.00 1.08 14.71
CA THR A 267 0.45 0.81 16.07
C THR A 267 1.11 -0.57 16.17
N SER A 268 0.73 -1.40 17.12
CA SER A 268 1.44 -2.66 17.35
C SER A 268 0.90 -3.87 16.59
N GLU A 269 -0.32 -3.84 16.04
CA GLU A 269 -0.89 -5.00 15.34
C GLU A 269 -0.10 -5.34 14.08
N HIS A 270 0.16 -4.35 13.23
CA HIS A 270 1.00 -4.52 12.05
C HIS A 270 2.44 -4.90 12.40
N SER A 271 3.01 -4.31 13.46
CA SER A 271 4.37 -4.67 13.91
C SER A 271 4.47 -6.12 14.39
N LEU A 272 3.46 -6.63 15.08
CA LEU A 272 3.38 -8.03 15.50
C LEU A 272 3.22 -8.96 14.28
N GLU A 273 2.38 -8.59 13.31
CA GLU A 273 2.22 -9.37 12.09
C GLU A 273 3.51 -9.40 11.26
N HIS A 274 4.21 -8.27 11.14
CA HIS A 274 5.50 -8.24 10.44
C HIS A 274 6.50 -9.20 11.09
N ALA A 275 6.56 -9.25 12.42
CA ALA A 275 7.40 -10.22 13.12
C ALA A 275 6.96 -11.67 12.81
N MET A 276 5.66 -11.97 12.80
CA MET A 276 5.16 -13.29 12.40
C MET A 276 5.54 -13.64 10.95
N SER A 277 5.31 -12.74 10.01
CA SER A 277 5.62 -12.96 8.59
C SER A 277 7.13 -13.11 8.33
N ALA A 278 7.99 -12.48 9.13
CA ALA A 278 9.44 -12.64 9.02
C ALA A 278 9.89 -14.09 9.26
N TYR A 279 9.21 -14.79 10.18
CA TYR A 279 9.47 -16.21 10.48
C TYR A 279 8.61 -17.17 9.63
N TYR A 280 7.42 -16.73 9.22
CA TYR A 280 6.46 -17.53 8.46
C TYR A 280 6.12 -16.87 7.13
N PRO A 281 7.04 -16.86 6.15
CA PRO A 281 6.87 -16.10 4.90
C PRO A 281 5.69 -16.56 4.03
N GLN A 282 5.13 -17.73 4.30
CA GLN A 282 3.94 -18.24 3.62
C GLN A 282 2.62 -17.74 4.23
N LEU A 283 2.65 -17.07 5.39
CA LEU A 283 1.46 -16.49 6.00
C LEU A 283 1.01 -15.27 5.20
N PRO A 284 -0.22 -15.26 4.63
CA PRO A 284 -0.74 -14.05 4.01
C PRO A 284 -0.91 -12.94 5.04
N HIS A 285 -0.40 -11.75 4.75
CA HIS A 285 -0.35 -10.61 5.68
C HIS A 285 -1.71 -10.34 6.35
N GLY A 286 -2.78 -10.14 5.57
CA GLY A 286 -4.10 -9.89 6.14
C GLY A 286 -4.68 -11.07 6.94
N ALA A 287 -4.25 -12.30 6.68
CA ALA A 287 -4.63 -13.45 7.52
C ALA A 287 -3.94 -13.41 8.87
N GLY A 288 -2.67 -13.00 8.91
CA GLY A 288 -1.92 -12.78 10.15
C GLY A 288 -2.55 -11.69 11.02
N LEU A 289 -2.91 -10.54 10.42
CA LEU A 289 -3.63 -9.47 11.11
C LEU A 289 -4.97 -9.95 11.70
N ILE A 290 -5.79 -10.66 10.91
CA ILE A 290 -7.05 -11.22 11.40
C ILE A 290 -6.82 -12.16 12.59
N ALA A 291 -5.79 -12.99 12.56
CA ALA A 291 -5.48 -13.92 13.66
C ALA A 291 -5.07 -13.19 14.96
N LEU A 292 -4.45 -12.02 14.86
CA LEU A 292 -4.03 -11.20 16.00
C LEU A 292 -5.16 -10.32 16.55
N SER A 293 -6.13 -9.94 15.72
CA SER A 293 -7.05 -8.83 15.97
C SER A 293 -7.87 -8.94 17.25
N GLU A 294 -8.42 -10.12 17.57
CA GLU A 294 -9.22 -10.31 18.78
C GLU A 294 -8.40 -9.99 20.04
N ALA A 295 -7.23 -10.60 20.18
CA ALA A 295 -6.35 -10.38 21.31
C ALA A 295 -5.84 -8.93 21.37
N TYR A 296 -5.55 -8.34 20.20
CA TYR A 296 -5.11 -6.95 20.08
C TYR A 296 -6.18 -5.97 20.59
N PHE A 297 -7.39 -6.03 20.05
CA PHE A 297 -8.48 -5.13 20.46
C PHE A 297 -8.89 -5.33 21.92
N GLU A 298 -8.88 -6.57 22.43
CA GLU A 298 -9.16 -6.84 23.84
C GLU A 298 -8.09 -6.22 24.75
N THR A 299 -6.82 -6.32 24.38
CA THR A 299 -5.70 -5.73 25.14
C THR A 299 -5.85 -4.21 25.29
N PHE A 300 -6.20 -3.51 24.23
CA PHE A 300 -6.32 -2.05 24.24
C PHE A 300 -7.74 -1.53 24.56
N ARG A 301 -8.67 -2.41 24.90
CA ARG A 301 -10.08 -2.06 25.12
C ARG A 301 -10.28 -0.91 26.09
N HIS A 302 -9.56 -0.92 27.20
CA HIS A 302 -9.70 0.09 28.24
C HIS A 302 -8.99 1.41 27.90
N ASP A 303 -7.85 1.34 27.23
CA ASP A 303 -7.05 2.51 26.86
C ASP A 303 -7.68 3.30 25.72
N CYS A 304 -8.34 2.60 24.79
CA CYS A 304 -8.93 3.18 23.58
C CYS A 304 -10.45 3.22 23.56
N THR A 305 -11.13 3.05 24.71
CA THR A 305 -12.61 2.90 24.81
C THR A 305 -13.37 3.93 23.97
N LYS A 306 -13.06 5.22 24.11
CA LYS A 306 -13.77 6.28 23.37
C LYS A 306 -13.58 6.19 21.85
N ARG A 307 -12.41 5.77 21.42
CA ARG A 307 -12.11 5.56 19.99
C ARG A 307 -12.88 4.35 19.45
N TYR A 308 -12.88 3.25 20.17
CA TYR A 308 -13.63 2.04 19.79
C TYR A 308 -15.15 2.28 19.77
N MET A 309 -15.67 3.04 20.74
CA MET A 309 -17.08 3.45 20.71
C MET A 309 -17.41 4.26 19.45
N LYS A 310 -16.51 5.18 19.05
CA LYS A 310 -16.70 5.98 17.84
C LYS A 310 -16.68 5.13 16.57
N MET A 311 -15.79 4.15 16.48
CA MET A 311 -15.79 3.19 15.36
C MET A 311 -17.08 2.38 15.33
N ALA A 312 -17.55 1.88 16.48
CA ALA A 312 -18.80 1.14 16.60
C ALA A 312 -20.02 1.97 16.18
N GLU A 313 -20.07 3.26 16.54
CA GLU A 313 -21.12 4.18 16.09
C GLU A 313 -21.15 4.30 14.56
N MET A 314 -20.00 4.41 13.92
CA MET A 314 -19.91 4.48 12.45
C MET A 314 -20.43 3.21 11.78
N ILE A 315 -20.15 2.06 12.35
CA ILE A 315 -20.62 0.75 11.85
C ILE A 315 -22.13 0.61 12.07
N THR A 316 -22.64 0.93 13.26
CA THR A 316 -24.05 0.76 13.61
C THR A 316 -24.99 1.77 12.92
N GLN A 317 -24.52 2.98 12.62
CA GLN A 317 -25.30 3.97 11.87
C GLN A 317 -25.63 3.50 10.45
N ILE A 318 -24.79 2.69 9.84
CA ILE A 318 -25.05 2.10 8.52
C ILE A 318 -26.17 1.04 8.63
N GLY A 319 -26.22 0.28 9.72
CA GLY A 319 -27.28 -0.71 9.98
C GLY A 319 -28.65 -0.08 10.27
N ARG A 320 -28.70 1.12 10.87
CA ARG A 320 -29.94 1.81 11.21
C ARG A 320 -30.63 2.51 10.03
N ALA A 321 -29.91 2.78 8.95
CA ALA A 321 -30.48 3.42 7.76
C ALA A 321 -31.25 2.46 6.84
N HIS A 322 -31.34 1.18 7.20
CA HIS A 322 -31.98 0.11 6.40
C HIS A 322 -33.03 -0.68 7.20
N VAL A 323 -33.47 -0.18 8.34
CA VAL A 323 -34.62 -0.74 9.11
C VAL A 323 -35.82 0.16 8.98
#